data_b97bd5d8bb75e2d131f733326ce7b94f
#
_entry.id   b97bd5d8bb75e2d131f733326ce7b94f
#
_cell.length_a   1.000
_cell.length_b   1.000
_cell.length_c   1.000
_cell.angle_alpha   90.00
_cell.angle_beta   90.00
_cell.angle_gamma   90.00
#
_symmetry.space_group_name_H-M   'P 1'
#
loop_
_entity.id
_entity.type
_entity.pdbx_description
1 polymer ?
#
loop_
_entity_poly.entity_id
_entity_poly.type
_entity_poly.pdbx_seq_one_letter_code
_entity_poly.pdbx_strand_id
1 'polypeptide(L)'
;MLYQIDKQKVEVSIKEMEKEHNYIGLMNLEELKENYHLLNISKRSVDRCEDIVSVNQNTIVPHSHYYFGLLNLINARDVFVKKDSFAFFIFKKVFLIVILDDEDSHIQDVFNTSSDYVLEKGASMTRLVYYFFSELMSRDYQYLEELQDEIEELEEHDVQEKSLKFTNRFRQLSKELLLLRNYYENLISMSEELQMNHH
;
A
#
# COMPACT_ATOMS: atom_id res chain seq x y z
N MET A 1 -5.95 16.48 1.39
CA MET A 1 -6.47 16.48 2.79
C MET A 1 -5.33 16.18 3.75
N LEU A 2 -5.16 16.96 4.81
CA LEU A 2 -4.15 16.72 5.86
C LEU A 2 -4.83 16.88 7.22
N TYR A 3 -4.64 15.91 8.11
CA TYR A 3 -5.27 15.89 9.43
C TYR A 3 -4.24 15.80 10.55
N GLN A 4 -4.39 16.63 11.55
CA GLN A 4 -3.75 16.43 12.85
C GLN A 4 -4.50 15.34 13.62
N ILE A 5 -3.80 14.39 14.23
CA ILE A 5 -4.38 13.16 14.81
C ILE A 5 -3.98 12.88 16.26
N ASP A 6 -3.64 13.89 17.07
CA ASP A 6 -3.21 13.63 18.46
C ASP A 6 -4.36 13.22 19.39
N LYS A 7 -5.43 14.00 19.43
CA LYS A 7 -6.61 13.74 20.27
C LYS A 7 -7.92 13.74 19.48
N GLN A 8 -7.93 14.46 18.39
CA GLN A 8 -9.06 14.60 17.47
C GLN A 8 -8.50 14.70 16.06
N LYS A 9 -9.31 14.32 15.08
CA LYS A 9 -9.00 14.49 13.67
C LYS A 9 -9.40 15.90 13.26
N VAL A 10 -8.41 16.78 13.11
CA VAL A 10 -8.62 18.17 12.72
C VAL A 10 -7.94 18.40 11.39
N GLU A 11 -8.69 18.84 10.40
CA GLU A 11 -8.13 19.21 9.11
C GLU A 11 -7.29 20.49 9.23
N VAL A 12 -6.09 20.44 8.69
CA VAL A 12 -5.13 21.54 8.75
C VAL A 12 -4.48 21.77 7.39
N SER A 13 -4.00 22.98 7.16
CA SER A 13 -3.17 23.29 6.02
C SER A 13 -1.72 22.84 6.25
N ILE A 14 -1.00 22.44 5.19
CA ILE A 14 0.43 22.12 5.27
C ILE A 14 1.24 23.27 5.91
N LYS A 15 0.84 24.53 5.69
CA LYS A 15 1.49 25.71 6.25
C LYS A 15 1.27 25.90 7.75
N GLU A 16 0.24 25.26 8.30
CA GLU A 16 -0.15 25.34 9.71
C GLU A 16 0.40 24.17 10.54
N MET A 17 1.18 23.27 9.91
CA MET A 17 1.78 22.15 10.61
C MET A 17 2.79 22.59 11.67
N GLU A 18 2.62 22.10 12.90
CA GLU A 18 3.53 22.28 14.01
C GLU A 18 4.37 21.01 14.25
N LYS A 19 5.64 21.17 14.66
CA LYS A 19 6.57 20.04 14.83
C LYS A 19 6.20 19.06 15.95
N GLU A 20 5.30 19.46 16.84
CA GLU A 20 4.97 18.71 18.05
C GLU A 20 3.83 17.71 17.84
N HIS A 21 3.04 17.88 16.79
CA HIS A 21 1.86 17.08 16.50
C HIS A 21 2.09 15.97 15.47
N ASN A 22 1.23 14.95 15.52
CA ASN A 22 1.22 13.88 14.52
C ASN A 22 0.19 14.19 13.42
N TYR A 23 0.55 13.91 12.19
CA TYR A 23 -0.27 14.17 11.02
C TYR A 23 -0.41 12.95 10.13
N ILE A 24 -1.58 12.82 9.53
CA ILE A 24 -1.82 11.92 8.40
C ILE A 24 -2.34 12.74 7.23
N GLY A 25 -1.79 12.50 6.04
CA GLY A 25 -2.19 13.20 4.83
C GLY A 25 -2.55 12.26 3.69
N LEU A 26 -3.56 12.66 2.93
CA LEU A 26 -3.91 12.05 1.66
C LEU A 26 -3.98 13.15 0.60
N MET A 27 -3.27 12.97 -0.49
CA MET A 27 -3.25 13.92 -1.61
C MET A 27 -3.09 13.19 -2.95
N ASN A 28 -3.36 13.87 -4.02
CA ASN A 28 -3.05 13.42 -5.36
C ASN A 28 -1.65 13.89 -5.81
N LEU A 29 -1.21 13.45 -6.98
CA LEU A 29 0.11 13.78 -7.52
C LEU A 29 0.28 15.28 -7.80
N GLU A 30 -0.77 15.98 -8.26
CA GLU A 30 -0.70 17.41 -8.55
C GLU A 30 -0.56 18.22 -7.25
N GLU A 31 -1.30 17.87 -6.21
CA GLU A 31 -1.15 18.46 -4.87
C GLU A 31 0.26 18.24 -4.30
N LEU A 32 0.85 17.06 -4.53
CA LEU A 32 2.24 16.80 -4.15
C LEU A 32 3.21 17.72 -4.89
N LYS A 33 3.06 17.86 -6.21
CA LYS A 33 3.91 18.74 -7.04
C LYS A 33 3.88 20.19 -6.59
N GLU A 34 2.73 20.67 -6.14
CA GLU A 34 2.59 22.03 -5.63
C GLU A 34 3.24 22.23 -4.25
N ASN A 35 3.23 21.19 -3.41
CA ASN A 35 3.53 21.32 -1.99
C ASN A 35 4.79 20.58 -1.51
N TYR A 36 5.48 19.79 -2.34
CA TYR A 36 6.61 18.95 -1.92
C TYR A 36 7.74 19.74 -1.24
N HIS A 37 7.97 20.97 -1.66
CA HIS A 37 9.01 21.83 -1.09
C HIS A 37 8.69 22.28 0.34
N LEU A 38 7.39 22.43 0.71
CA LEU A 38 6.95 22.77 2.07
C LEU A 38 7.19 21.60 3.03
N LEU A 39 7.14 20.38 2.52
CA LEU A 39 7.38 19.14 3.26
C LEU A 39 8.86 18.69 3.23
N ASN A 40 9.74 19.44 2.56
CA ASN A 40 11.13 19.08 2.31
C ASN A 40 11.28 17.71 1.61
N ILE A 41 10.35 17.37 0.75
CA ILE A 41 10.43 16.19 -0.12
C ILE A 41 11.36 16.52 -1.29
N SER A 42 12.22 15.57 -1.67
CA SER A 42 13.12 15.76 -2.81
C SER A 42 12.36 15.74 -4.13
N LYS A 43 12.75 16.59 -5.07
CA LYS A 43 12.18 16.57 -6.42
C LYS A 43 12.29 15.19 -7.08
N ARG A 44 13.39 14.47 -6.84
CA ARG A 44 13.60 13.11 -7.35
C ARG A 44 12.52 12.13 -6.87
N SER A 45 12.03 12.26 -5.64
CA SER A 45 10.93 11.42 -5.14
C SER A 45 9.61 11.76 -5.85
N VAL A 46 9.37 13.03 -6.15
CA VAL A 46 8.19 13.47 -6.92
C VAL A 46 8.26 12.94 -8.36
N ASP A 47 9.40 13.11 -9.03
CA ASP A 47 9.62 12.62 -10.40
C ASP A 47 9.39 11.08 -10.48
N ARG A 48 9.80 10.33 -9.46
CA ARG A 48 9.53 8.88 -9.39
C ARG A 48 8.06 8.52 -9.24
N CYS A 49 7.24 9.38 -8.65
CA CYS A 49 5.79 9.17 -8.59
C CYS A 49 5.16 9.29 -9.99
N GLU A 50 5.71 10.13 -10.88
CA GLU A 50 5.25 10.26 -12.27
C GLU A 50 5.60 9.01 -13.10
N ASP A 51 6.75 8.42 -12.84
CA ASP A 51 7.29 7.30 -13.61
C ASP A 51 6.66 5.94 -13.23
N ILE A 52 5.81 5.87 -12.21
CA ILE A 52 5.29 4.59 -11.67
C ILE A 52 4.55 3.76 -12.72
N VAL A 53 3.92 4.40 -13.69
CA VAL A 53 3.20 3.72 -14.79
C VAL A 53 4.17 2.87 -15.63
N SER A 54 5.46 3.24 -15.67
CA SER A 54 6.51 2.53 -16.40
C SER A 54 7.29 1.54 -15.54
N VAL A 55 7.28 1.72 -14.21
CA VAL A 55 8.07 0.92 -13.25
C VAL A 55 7.13 0.04 -12.43
N ASN A 56 6.91 -1.16 -12.87
CA ASN A 56 6.05 -2.17 -12.22
C ASN A 56 6.68 -2.76 -10.94
N GLN A 57 7.50 -1.99 -10.22
CA GLN A 57 8.29 -2.46 -9.09
C GLN A 57 7.98 -1.65 -7.83
N ASN A 58 7.50 -2.35 -6.80
CA ASN A 58 7.37 -1.79 -5.47
C ASN A 58 8.74 -1.48 -4.90
N THR A 59 8.91 -0.31 -4.33
CA THR A 59 10.20 0.14 -3.79
C THR A 59 10.03 0.95 -2.53
N ILE A 60 11.04 0.88 -1.64
CA ILE A 60 11.21 1.82 -0.56
C ILE A 60 12.62 2.41 -0.61
N VAL A 61 12.75 3.68 -0.29
CA VAL A 61 14.03 4.40 -0.31
C VAL A 61 14.15 5.24 0.96
N PRO A 62 15.14 4.97 1.81
CA PRO A 62 15.41 5.81 2.96
C PRO A 62 16.05 7.14 2.50
N HIS A 63 15.56 8.23 3.03
CA HIS A 63 16.14 9.56 2.97
C HIS A 63 16.57 10.00 4.37
N SER A 64 17.30 11.11 4.49
CA SER A 64 17.84 11.60 5.78
C SER A 64 16.75 11.93 6.82
N HIS A 65 15.53 12.23 6.40
CA HIS A 65 14.46 12.68 7.30
C HIS A 65 13.07 12.08 6.97
N TYR A 66 12.95 11.22 5.97
CA TYR A 66 11.75 10.46 5.65
C TYR A 66 12.09 9.16 4.91
N TYR A 67 11.15 8.22 4.92
CA TYR A 67 11.12 7.08 4.00
C TYR A 67 10.16 7.41 2.87
N PHE A 68 10.58 7.12 1.65
CA PHE A 68 9.76 7.21 0.46
C PHE A 68 9.49 5.82 -0.08
N GLY A 69 8.23 5.47 -0.30
CA GLY A 69 7.84 4.21 -0.91
C GLY A 69 6.88 4.41 -2.07
N LEU A 70 6.96 3.48 -3.02
CA LEU A 70 6.03 3.32 -4.13
C LEU A 70 5.45 1.92 -4.09
N LEU A 71 4.13 1.81 -4.18
CA LEU A 71 3.39 0.57 -4.16
C LEU A 71 2.40 0.50 -5.32
N ASN A 72 2.49 -0.62 -6.07
CA ASN A 72 1.46 -1.07 -6.99
C ASN A 72 0.72 -2.23 -6.31
N LEU A 73 -0.55 -2.03 -6.00
CA LEU A 73 -1.37 -3.02 -5.32
C LEU A 73 -1.85 -4.07 -6.32
N ILE A 74 -1.63 -5.32 -6.02
CA ILE A 74 -2.20 -6.39 -6.81
C ILE A 74 -3.68 -6.56 -6.43
N ASN A 75 -4.54 -6.74 -7.42
CA ASN A 75 -5.86 -7.26 -7.14
C ASN A 75 -5.74 -8.77 -6.96
N ALA A 76 -5.83 -9.27 -5.73
CA ALA A 76 -5.63 -10.68 -5.47
C ALA A 76 -6.68 -11.57 -6.15
N ARG A 77 -7.90 -11.06 -6.41
CA ARG A 77 -8.95 -11.80 -7.15
C ARG A 77 -8.73 -11.86 -8.65
N ASP A 78 -8.04 -10.87 -9.21
CA ASP A 78 -7.67 -10.87 -10.63
C ASP A 78 -6.31 -10.19 -10.80
N VAL A 79 -5.27 -10.98 -10.71
CA VAL A 79 -3.87 -10.51 -10.76
C VAL A 79 -3.46 -9.92 -12.12
N PHE A 80 -4.32 -10.04 -13.13
CA PHE A 80 -4.05 -9.58 -14.49
C PHE A 80 -4.68 -8.21 -14.79
N VAL A 81 -5.58 -7.71 -13.94
CA VAL A 81 -6.15 -6.37 -14.12
C VAL A 81 -5.18 -5.28 -13.68
N LYS A 82 -5.50 -4.06 -14.08
CA LYS A 82 -4.79 -2.87 -13.67
C LYS A 82 -4.75 -2.78 -12.13
N LYS A 83 -3.64 -2.31 -11.62
CA LYS A 83 -3.37 -2.21 -10.18
C LYS A 83 -3.56 -0.78 -9.72
N ASP A 84 -4.19 -0.62 -8.57
CA ASP A 84 -4.12 0.64 -7.85
C ASP A 84 -2.67 0.93 -7.45
N SER A 85 -2.33 2.20 -7.36
CA SER A 85 -0.97 2.59 -7.04
C SER A 85 -0.92 3.86 -6.20
N PHE A 86 0.01 3.88 -5.27
CA PHE A 86 0.24 5.04 -4.44
C PHE A 86 1.71 5.17 -4.04
N ALA A 87 2.09 6.39 -3.73
CA ALA A 87 3.33 6.68 -3.02
C ALA A 87 3.04 6.96 -1.55
N PHE A 88 4.00 6.70 -0.69
CA PHE A 88 3.92 7.10 0.70
C PHE A 88 5.23 7.73 1.19
N PHE A 89 5.08 8.64 2.14
CA PHE A 89 6.18 9.30 2.82
C PHE A 89 5.99 9.16 4.32
N ILE A 90 6.95 8.54 5.00
CA ILE A 90 6.95 8.37 6.46
C ILE A 90 8.00 9.29 7.05
N PHE A 91 7.55 10.35 7.70
CA PHE A 91 8.38 11.24 8.52
C PHE A 91 8.23 10.88 10.00
N LYS A 92 9.01 11.50 10.86
CA LYS A 92 8.92 11.30 12.30
C LYS A 92 7.51 11.57 12.87
N LYS A 93 6.80 12.54 12.29
CA LYS A 93 5.50 13.03 12.77
C LYS A 93 4.42 13.13 11.67
N VAL A 94 4.73 12.72 10.46
CA VAL A 94 3.81 12.78 9.32
C VAL A 94 3.83 11.47 8.58
N PHE A 95 2.65 10.92 8.32
CA PHE A 95 2.45 9.85 7.35
C PHE A 95 1.61 10.42 6.20
N LEU A 96 2.25 10.54 5.05
CA LEU A 96 1.63 11.10 3.86
C LEU A 96 1.45 10.02 2.81
N ILE A 97 0.25 9.93 2.26
CA ILE A 97 -0.13 9.02 1.18
C ILE A 97 -0.46 9.87 -0.05
N VAL A 98 0.09 9.48 -1.19
CA VAL A 98 -0.15 10.15 -2.48
C VAL A 98 -0.77 9.15 -3.42
N ILE A 99 -2.04 9.35 -3.75
CA ILE A 99 -2.77 8.52 -4.70
C ILE A 99 -2.24 8.80 -6.10
N LEU A 100 -1.83 7.75 -6.80
CA LEU A 100 -1.38 7.78 -8.18
C LEU A 100 -2.43 7.15 -9.09
N ASP A 101 -3.10 6.10 -8.61
CA ASP A 101 -4.23 5.43 -9.23
C ASP A 101 -5.07 4.72 -8.16
N ASP A 102 -6.38 4.95 -8.14
CA ASP A 102 -7.31 4.38 -7.13
C ASP A 102 -8.74 4.40 -7.71
N GLU A 103 -9.00 3.52 -8.69
CA GLU A 103 -10.28 3.53 -9.44
C GLU A 103 -11.47 3.22 -8.53
N ASP A 104 -11.31 2.30 -7.57
CA ASP A 104 -12.36 1.85 -6.66
C ASP A 104 -12.35 2.59 -5.30
N SER A 105 -11.55 3.66 -5.16
CA SER A 105 -11.37 4.40 -3.90
C SER A 105 -10.90 3.53 -2.72
N HIS A 106 -10.24 2.40 -3.01
CA HIS A 106 -9.77 1.46 -1.99
C HIS A 106 -8.72 2.08 -1.06
N ILE A 107 -7.73 2.78 -1.63
CA ILE A 107 -6.67 3.45 -0.85
C ILE A 107 -7.28 4.54 0.03
N GLN A 108 -8.25 5.29 -0.50
CA GLN A 108 -8.96 6.33 0.26
C GLN A 108 -9.77 5.75 1.43
N ASP A 109 -10.46 4.63 1.22
CA ASP A 109 -11.22 3.94 2.26
C ASP A 109 -10.30 3.42 3.37
N VAL A 110 -9.18 2.78 3.00
CA VAL A 110 -8.15 2.33 3.93
C VAL A 110 -7.55 3.49 4.73
N PHE A 111 -7.30 4.63 4.08
CA PHE A 111 -6.84 5.84 4.75
C PHE A 111 -7.83 6.32 5.82
N ASN A 112 -9.12 6.39 5.49
CA ASN A 112 -10.16 6.82 6.42
C ASN A 112 -10.27 5.86 7.61
N THR A 113 -10.39 4.56 7.35
CA THR A 113 -10.49 3.53 8.39
C THR A 113 -9.29 3.55 9.34
N SER A 114 -8.07 3.64 8.78
CA SER A 114 -6.83 3.66 9.58
C SER A 114 -6.70 4.92 10.44
N SER A 115 -7.09 6.07 9.90
CA SER A 115 -7.04 7.33 10.63
C SER A 115 -8.02 7.34 11.82
N ASP A 116 -9.23 6.82 11.63
CA ASP A 116 -10.26 6.75 12.67
C ASP A 116 -9.87 5.74 13.78
N TYR A 117 -9.33 4.58 13.40
CA TYR A 117 -8.86 3.58 14.36
C TYR A 117 -7.74 4.11 15.28
N VAL A 118 -6.78 4.85 14.74
CA VAL A 118 -5.67 5.38 15.53
C VAL A 118 -6.14 6.44 16.52
N LEU A 119 -7.17 7.21 16.19
CA LEU A 119 -7.79 8.15 17.12
C LEU A 119 -8.43 7.46 18.33
N GLU A 120 -9.08 6.32 18.12
CA GLU A 120 -9.71 5.54 19.19
C GLU A 120 -8.69 4.88 20.13
N LYS A 121 -7.58 4.39 19.60
CA LYS A 121 -6.57 3.59 20.33
C LYS A 121 -5.34 4.36 20.80
N GLY A 122 -5.26 5.64 20.47
CA GLY A 122 -4.12 6.50 20.78
C GLY A 122 -3.12 6.58 19.63
N ALA A 123 -2.82 7.81 19.23
CA ALA A 123 -2.01 8.14 18.07
C ALA A 123 -0.52 7.90 18.32
N SER A 124 0.07 6.89 17.67
CA SER A 124 1.51 6.83 17.40
C SER A 124 1.73 6.63 15.91
N MET A 125 2.77 7.25 15.36
CA MET A 125 3.09 7.14 13.94
C MET A 125 3.31 5.67 13.50
N THR A 126 4.05 4.90 14.29
CA THR A 126 4.28 3.47 14.03
C THR A 126 2.97 2.69 13.96
N ARG A 127 2.04 2.97 14.87
CA ARG A 127 0.74 2.30 14.92
C ARG A 127 -0.10 2.66 13.71
N LEU A 128 -0.10 3.93 13.30
CA LEU A 128 -0.81 4.41 12.12
C LEU A 128 -0.33 3.72 10.85
N VAL A 129 0.99 3.70 10.63
CA VAL A 129 1.60 3.01 9.47
C VAL A 129 1.25 1.53 9.47
N TYR A 130 1.37 0.86 10.64
CA TYR A 130 1.00 -0.55 10.77
C TYR A 130 -0.46 -0.81 10.39
N TYR A 131 -1.41 -0.02 10.92
CA TYR A 131 -2.82 -0.19 10.62
C TYR A 131 -3.16 0.07 9.17
N PHE A 132 -2.57 1.10 8.59
CA PHE A 132 -2.79 1.39 7.18
C PHE A 132 -2.40 0.18 6.30
N PHE A 133 -1.21 -0.36 6.48
CA PHE A 133 -0.77 -1.51 5.69
C PHE A 133 -1.50 -2.80 6.05
N SER A 134 -1.89 -3.00 7.31
CA SER A 134 -2.69 -4.14 7.73
C SER A 134 -4.08 -4.13 7.10
N GLU A 135 -4.73 -2.97 7.10
CA GLU A 135 -6.05 -2.79 6.48
C GLU A 135 -5.98 -2.93 4.96
N LEU A 136 -4.94 -2.39 4.34
CA LEU A 136 -4.70 -2.50 2.90
C LEU A 136 -4.66 -3.96 2.43
N MET A 137 -4.09 -4.85 3.24
CA MET A 137 -3.95 -6.28 2.93
C MET A 137 -5.08 -7.14 3.50
N SER A 138 -6.04 -6.57 4.23
CA SER A 138 -7.07 -7.34 4.93
C SER A 138 -7.95 -8.15 3.98
N ARG A 139 -8.23 -7.62 2.79
CA ARG A 139 -9.05 -8.28 1.76
C ARG A 139 -8.33 -9.45 1.09
N ASP A 140 -7.00 -9.46 1.10
CA ASP A 140 -6.20 -10.50 0.44
C ASP A 140 -6.32 -11.85 1.16
N TYR A 141 -6.47 -11.85 2.48
CA TYR A 141 -6.58 -13.08 3.27
C TYR A 141 -7.78 -13.92 2.85
N GLN A 142 -8.94 -13.31 2.71
CA GLN A 142 -10.15 -14.03 2.29
C GLN A 142 -9.96 -14.66 0.91
N TYR A 143 -9.35 -13.92 -0.01
CA TYR A 143 -9.10 -14.45 -1.34
C TYR A 143 -8.08 -15.59 -1.35
N LEU A 144 -7.03 -15.51 -0.54
CA LEU A 144 -6.04 -16.58 -0.42
C LEU A 144 -6.68 -17.88 0.16
N GLU A 145 -7.64 -17.77 1.07
CA GLU A 145 -8.44 -18.91 1.54
C GLU A 145 -9.29 -19.49 0.41
N GLU A 146 -10.02 -18.66 -0.34
CA GLU A 146 -10.82 -19.09 -1.51
C GLU A 146 -9.94 -19.80 -2.57
N LEU A 147 -8.72 -19.30 -2.78
CA LEU A 147 -7.75 -19.89 -3.71
C LEU A 147 -7.22 -21.25 -3.22
N GLN A 148 -7.01 -21.39 -1.92
CA GLN A 148 -6.63 -22.65 -1.30
C GLN A 148 -7.71 -23.71 -1.47
N ASP A 149 -8.98 -23.37 -1.21
CA ASP A 149 -10.12 -24.26 -1.39
C ASP A 149 -10.21 -24.74 -2.86
N GLU A 150 -10.01 -23.82 -3.82
CA GLU A 150 -10.01 -24.18 -5.25
C GLU A 150 -8.88 -25.16 -5.62
N ILE A 151 -7.70 -24.98 -5.03
CA ILE A 151 -6.57 -25.89 -5.26
C ILE A 151 -6.88 -27.28 -4.71
N GLU A 152 -7.45 -27.37 -3.49
CA GLU A 152 -7.86 -28.62 -2.89
C GLU A 152 -8.92 -29.35 -3.72
N GLU A 153 -9.93 -28.63 -4.24
CA GLU A 153 -10.92 -29.19 -5.15
C GLU A 153 -10.29 -29.75 -6.44
N LEU A 154 -9.30 -29.03 -7.00
CA LEU A 154 -8.61 -29.49 -8.20
C LEU A 154 -7.75 -30.74 -7.94
N GLU A 155 -7.11 -30.83 -6.78
CA GLU A 155 -6.33 -32.02 -6.39
C GLU A 155 -7.22 -33.25 -6.23
N GLU A 156 -8.42 -33.10 -5.64
CA GLU A 156 -9.38 -34.21 -5.48
C GLU A 156 -9.92 -34.73 -6.83
N HIS A 157 -10.08 -33.83 -7.81
CA HIS A 157 -10.64 -34.19 -9.14
C HIS A 157 -9.61 -34.76 -10.11
N ASP A 158 -8.30 -34.61 -9.88
CA ASP A 158 -7.23 -35.06 -10.77
C ASP A 158 -7.18 -36.58 -10.92
N VAL A 159 -7.83 -37.34 -10.04
CA VAL A 159 -7.80 -38.81 -10.06
C VAL A 159 -8.68 -39.40 -11.17
N GLN A 160 -9.61 -38.68 -11.76
CA GLN A 160 -10.59 -39.25 -12.68
C GLN A 160 -10.73 -38.63 -14.09
N GLU A 161 -10.39 -37.36 -14.33
CA GLU A 161 -10.57 -36.74 -15.65
C GLU A 161 -9.47 -35.72 -15.99
N LYS A 162 -8.49 -36.13 -16.80
CA LYS A 162 -7.55 -35.19 -17.45
C LYS A 162 -8.25 -34.39 -18.55
N SER A 163 -9.19 -33.51 -18.20
CA SER A 163 -9.83 -32.67 -19.20
C SER A 163 -8.93 -31.49 -19.61
N LEU A 164 -9.11 -30.99 -20.82
CA LEU A 164 -8.39 -29.82 -21.32
C LEU A 164 -8.66 -28.58 -20.45
N LYS A 165 -9.86 -28.50 -19.87
CA LYS A 165 -10.29 -27.45 -18.95
C LYS A 165 -9.47 -27.46 -17.65
N PHE A 166 -9.26 -28.64 -17.06
CA PHE A 166 -8.44 -28.83 -15.87
C PHE A 166 -7.00 -28.34 -16.12
N THR A 167 -6.37 -28.80 -17.20
CA THR A 167 -5.00 -28.38 -17.53
C THR A 167 -4.86 -26.88 -17.72
N ASN A 168 -5.85 -26.23 -18.34
CA ASN A 168 -5.84 -24.79 -18.54
C ASN A 168 -6.02 -24.03 -17.22
N ARG A 169 -6.95 -24.45 -16.35
CA ARG A 169 -7.15 -23.83 -15.05
C ARG A 169 -5.92 -23.99 -14.16
N PHE A 170 -5.34 -25.16 -14.11
CA PHE A 170 -4.09 -25.41 -13.37
C PHE A 170 -2.94 -24.50 -13.83
N ARG A 171 -2.77 -24.31 -15.15
CA ARG A 171 -1.76 -23.39 -15.68
C ARG A 171 -2.05 -21.93 -15.29
N GLN A 172 -3.31 -21.53 -15.30
CA GLN A 172 -3.72 -20.19 -14.91
C GLN A 172 -3.43 -19.97 -13.42
N LEU A 173 -3.87 -20.87 -12.53
CA LEU A 173 -3.58 -20.84 -11.10
C LEU A 173 -2.09 -20.76 -10.80
N SER A 174 -1.28 -21.58 -11.51
CA SER A 174 0.18 -21.53 -11.32
C SER A 174 0.77 -20.16 -11.65
N LYS A 175 0.24 -19.45 -12.65
CA LYS A 175 0.65 -18.07 -12.97
C LYS A 175 0.17 -17.07 -11.92
N GLU A 176 -1.06 -17.19 -11.47
CA GLU A 176 -1.64 -16.35 -10.43
C GLU A 176 -0.82 -16.45 -9.13
N LEU A 177 -0.55 -17.69 -8.68
CA LEU A 177 0.28 -17.96 -7.51
C LEU A 177 1.70 -17.40 -7.62
N LEU A 178 2.32 -17.51 -8.78
CA LEU A 178 3.66 -16.96 -9.01
C LEU A 178 3.66 -15.42 -8.90
N LEU A 179 2.64 -14.75 -9.45
CA LEU A 179 2.53 -13.30 -9.35
C LEU A 179 2.26 -12.83 -7.92
N LEU A 180 1.35 -13.52 -7.20
CA LEU A 180 1.06 -13.25 -5.79
C LEU A 180 2.31 -13.46 -4.93
N ARG A 181 3.02 -14.58 -5.12
CA ARG A 181 4.26 -14.87 -4.40
C ARG A 181 5.29 -13.76 -4.59
N ASN A 182 5.57 -13.37 -5.84
CA ASN A 182 6.53 -12.31 -6.13
C ASN A 182 6.12 -10.96 -5.50
N TYR A 183 4.82 -10.67 -5.49
CA TYR A 183 4.27 -9.48 -4.85
C TYR A 183 4.52 -9.48 -3.35
N TYR A 184 4.16 -10.56 -2.64
CA TYR A 184 4.34 -10.63 -1.19
C TYR A 184 5.82 -10.73 -0.77
N GLU A 185 6.67 -11.45 -1.52
CA GLU A 185 8.13 -11.45 -1.29
C GLU A 185 8.70 -10.02 -1.39
N ASN A 186 8.22 -9.23 -2.34
CA ASN A 186 8.63 -7.84 -2.47
C ASN A 186 8.17 -6.97 -1.30
N LEU A 187 6.93 -7.13 -0.82
CA LEU A 187 6.43 -6.44 0.38
C LEU A 187 7.21 -6.80 1.64
N ILE A 188 7.59 -8.08 1.80
CA ILE A 188 8.43 -8.53 2.91
C ILE A 188 9.78 -7.81 2.86
N SER A 189 10.47 -7.80 1.71
CA SER A 189 11.73 -7.07 1.54
C SER A 189 11.62 -5.60 1.89
N MET A 190 10.53 -4.93 1.48
CA MET A 190 10.27 -3.53 1.84
C MET A 190 10.10 -3.34 3.35
N SER A 191 9.41 -4.26 4.02
CA SER A 191 9.20 -4.19 5.48
C SER A 191 10.50 -4.37 6.25
N GLU A 192 11.40 -5.25 5.78
CA GLU A 192 12.72 -5.46 6.34
C GLU A 192 13.61 -4.20 6.20
N GLU A 193 13.56 -3.52 5.05
CA GLU A 193 14.27 -2.25 4.87
C GLU A 193 13.78 -1.16 5.83
N LEU A 194 12.47 -1.10 6.12
CA LEU A 194 11.92 -0.19 7.13
C LEU A 194 12.45 -0.50 8.53
N GLN A 195 12.59 -1.78 8.89
CA GLN A 195 13.07 -2.20 10.21
C GLN A 195 14.55 -1.90 10.41
N MET A 196 15.40 -2.19 9.42
CA MET A 196 16.86 -2.03 9.54
C MET A 196 17.29 -0.58 9.71
N ASN A 197 16.51 0.39 9.25
CA ASN A 197 16.85 1.81 9.30
C ASN A 197 16.23 2.56 10.49
N HIS A 198 15.58 1.85 11.42
CA HIS A 198 15.02 2.42 12.66
C HIS A 198 16.00 2.46 13.85
N HIS A 199 17.29 2.13 13.63
CA HIS A 199 18.34 2.17 14.68
C HIS A 199 19.26 3.37 14.56
#